data_f1d77fb52101ee904f94822f085442c9
#
_entry.id   f1d77fb52101ee904f94822f085442c9
#
_cell.length_a   1.000
_cell.length_b   1.000
_cell.length_c   1.000
_cell.angle_alpha   90.00
_cell.angle_beta   90.00
_cell.angle_gamma   90.00
#
_symmetry.space_group_name_H-M   'P 1'
#
loop_
_entity.id
_entity.type
_entity.pdbx_description
1 polymer ?
#
loop_
_entity_poly.entity_id
_entity_poly.type
_entity_poly.pdbx_seq_one_letter_code
_entity_poly.pdbx_strand_id
1 'polypeptide(L)'
;MRAWQVRTPGPLDGGPLELVEKEIPTPGPGEVLVRVLTCGVCRTDLHVAEGDLPVHREHVTPGHEIVGQVVGAGPGAQRFVTGERVGVPWLRRTCGVCRACRTGRENLCTRSHYTGWDADGGYAEYTTVPEGYTYRLPARFDDATAAPLLCAGIIGYRALRRANVPPGGRLGLYGFGGSAHLAAQVALAQGIEVHVLTRGEQARRFALELGCASAGDARDMPPVPLDSAIIFAPAGDIVPYALAALGAGGTLACAGIHMSDIPALDYHDAVFHEKTLTSVESNTRSDGEEFLTLADRLGLHPTTHEYPLDEADRALRYLAHGDIEGAGVLRVAEAI
;
A
#
# COMPACT_ATOMS: atom_id res chain seq x y z
N MET A 1 -19.08 -9.28 -17.13
CA MET A 1 -18.43 -8.13 -16.52
C MET A 1 -17.08 -7.87 -17.17
N ARG A 2 -16.69 -6.60 -17.32
CA ARG A 2 -15.34 -6.25 -17.80
C ARG A 2 -14.34 -6.43 -16.67
N ALA A 3 -13.18 -6.98 -17.00
CA ALA A 3 -12.08 -7.16 -16.07
C ALA A 3 -10.74 -7.15 -16.81
N TRP A 4 -9.72 -6.56 -16.20
CA TRP A 4 -8.35 -6.75 -16.62
C TRP A 4 -7.81 -8.05 -16.03
N GLN A 5 -7.00 -8.75 -16.79
CA GLN A 5 -6.26 -9.92 -16.30
C GLN A 5 -4.82 -9.90 -16.77
N VAL A 6 -3.94 -10.54 -16.01
CA VAL A 6 -2.58 -10.80 -16.47
C VAL A 6 -2.63 -11.92 -17.50
N ARG A 7 -2.39 -11.58 -18.78
CA ARG A 7 -2.34 -12.56 -19.87
C ARG A 7 -1.11 -13.44 -19.77
N THR A 8 0.04 -12.80 -19.71
CA THR A 8 1.36 -13.42 -19.52
C THR A 8 2.24 -12.41 -18.81
N PRO A 9 2.75 -12.73 -17.62
CA PRO A 9 3.63 -11.81 -16.89
C PRO A 9 4.85 -11.42 -17.71
N GLY A 10 5.21 -10.15 -17.66
CA GLY A 10 6.36 -9.59 -18.36
C GLY A 10 6.35 -8.05 -18.35
N PRO A 11 7.38 -7.41 -18.94
CA PRO A 11 7.50 -5.97 -18.94
C PRO A 11 6.23 -5.27 -19.49
N LEU A 12 5.84 -4.15 -18.88
CA LEU A 12 4.63 -3.39 -19.26
C LEU A 12 4.57 -3.04 -20.74
N ASP A 13 5.73 -2.76 -21.38
CA ASP A 13 5.81 -2.47 -22.81
C ASP A 13 5.41 -3.67 -23.69
N GLY A 14 5.49 -4.88 -23.16
CA GLY A 14 5.02 -6.11 -23.80
C GLY A 14 3.52 -6.32 -23.71
N GLY A 15 2.76 -5.46 -23.02
CA GLY A 15 1.32 -5.59 -22.84
C GLY A 15 0.94 -6.83 -22.03
N PRO A 16 1.43 -7.01 -20.79
CA PRO A 16 1.14 -8.20 -19.98
C PRO A 16 -0.32 -8.28 -19.55
N LEU A 17 -1.05 -7.17 -19.59
CA LEU A 17 -2.45 -7.07 -19.23
C LEU A 17 -3.36 -7.09 -20.45
N GLU A 18 -4.54 -7.67 -20.31
CA GLU A 18 -5.61 -7.62 -21.31
C GLU A 18 -6.97 -7.36 -20.64
N LEU A 19 -7.80 -6.54 -21.29
CA LEU A 19 -9.19 -6.30 -20.88
C LEU A 19 -10.06 -7.39 -21.50
N VAL A 20 -10.81 -8.11 -20.67
CA VAL A 20 -11.64 -9.24 -21.05
C VAL A 20 -13.05 -9.17 -20.46
N GLU A 21 -13.95 -9.94 -21.06
CA GLU A 21 -15.26 -10.24 -20.47
C GLU A 21 -15.17 -11.51 -19.61
N LYS A 22 -15.57 -11.40 -18.34
CA LYS A 22 -15.68 -12.53 -17.39
C LYS A 22 -17.13 -12.67 -16.89
N GLU A 23 -17.49 -13.84 -16.41
CA GLU A 23 -18.73 -14.02 -15.65
C GLU A 23 -18.63 -13.27 -14.30
N ILE A 24 -19.78 -12.77 -13.81
CA ILE A 24 -19.84 -12.19 -12.46
C ILE A 24 -19.62 -13.33 -11.45
N PRO A 25 -18.63 -13.21 -10.54
CA PRO A 25 -18.32 -14.30 -9.63
C PRO A 25 -19.42 -14.49 -8.58
N THR A 26 -19.61 -15.75 -8.17
CA THR A 26 -20.53 -16.09 -7.07
C THR A 26 -19.76 -16.13 -5.75
N PRO A 27 -20.21 -15.41 -4.70
CA PRO A 27 -19.53 -15.41 -3.41
C PRO A 27 -19.64 -16.77 -2.71
N GLY A 28 -18.49 -17.28 -2.25
CA GLY A 28 -18.40 -18.50 -1.47
C GLY A 28 -18.81 -18.31 0.00
N PRO A 29 -18.71 -19.37 0.84
CA PRO A 29 -19.03 -19.29 2.26
C PRO A 29 -18.19 -18.21 2.99
N GLY A 30 -18.89 -17.30 3.69
CA GLY A 30 -18.26 -16.17 4.40
C GLY A 30 -17.71 -15.06 3.48
N GLU A 31 -18.05 -15.07 2.19
CA GLU A 31 -17.69 -14.02 1.25
C GLU A 31 -18.88 -13.12 0.91
N VAL A 32 -18.59 -11.91 0.51
CA VAL A 32 -19.56 -10.98 -0.10
C VAL A 32 -19.18 -10.71 -1.55
N LEU A 33 -20.17 -10.49 -2.41
CA LEU A 33 -20.00 -9.96 -3.75
C LEU A 33 -19.98 -8.43 -3.66
N VAL A 34 -18.89 -7.84 -4.13
CA VAL A 34 -18.70 -6.40 -4.16
C VAL A 34 -18.75 -5.90 -5.60
N ARG A 35 -19.62 -4.94 -5.86
CA ARG A 35 -19.57 -4.10 -7.07
C ARG A 35 -18.48 -3.05 -6.84
N VAL A 36 -17.45 -3.06 -7.66
CA VAL A 36 -16.31 -2.15 -7.53
C VAL A 36 -16.71 -0.76 -8.01
N LEU A 37 -16.48 0.26 -7.21
CA LEU A 37 -16.66 1.67 -7.55
C LEU A 37 -15.33 2.27 -8.00
N THR A 38 -14.28 2.09 -7.18
CA THR A 38 -12.91 2.50 -7.51
C THR A 38 -11.91 1.44 -7.06
N CYS A 39 -10.73 1.44 -7.69
CA CYS A 39 -9.59 0.63 -7.25
C CYS A 39 -8.30 1.43 -7.39
N GLY A 40 -7.52 1.54 -6.33
CA GLY A 40 -6.21 2.17 -6.38
C GLY A 40 -5.23 1.40 -7.27
N VAL A 41 -4.25 2.12 -7.78
CA VAL A 41 -3.18 1.59 -8.65
C VAL A 41 -1.87 1.59 -7.86
N CYS A 42 -1.40 0.40 -7.54
CA CYS A 42 -0.26 0.20 -6.66
C CYS A 42 0.93 -0.46 -7.37
N ARG A 43 2.15 -0.25 -6.85
CA ARG A 43 3.33 -0.96 -7.35
C ARG A 43 3.23 -2.48 -7.22
N THR A 44 2.47 -2.99 -6.27
CA THR A 44 2.21 -4.42 -6.15
C THR A 44 1.47 -4.97 -7.37
N ASP A 45 0.52 -4.22 -7.93
CA ASP A 45 -0.19 -4.61 -9.15
C ASP A 45 0.77 -4.64 -10.37
N LEU A 46 1.74 -3.70 -10.40
CA LEU A 46 2.82 -3.71 -11.38
C LEU A 46 3.68 -4.98 -11.23
N HIS A 47 4.14 -5.30 -10.01
CA HIS A 47 4.96 -6.50 -9.75
C HIS A 47 4.21 -7.79 -10.09
N VAL A 48 2.89 -7.85 -9.89
CA VAL A 48 2.06 -8.99 -10.32
C VAL A 48 1.99 -9.06 -11.84
N ALA A 49 1.81 -7.93 -12.52
CA ALA A 49 1.72 -7.87 -13.98
C ALA A 49 3.06 -8.21 -14.66
N GLU A 50 4.17 -7.75 -14.11
CA GLU A 50 5.52 -7.98 -14.65
C GLU A 50 6.11 -9.35 -14.29
N GLY A 51 5.56 -10.03 -13.26
CA GLY A 51 6.05 -11.34 -12.80
C GLY A 51 7.24 -11.25 -11.85
N ASP A 52 7.50 -10.10 -11.25
CA ASP A 52 8.47 -9.93 -10.16
C ASP A 52 8.06 -10.72 -8.91
N LEU A 53 6.76 -10.92 -8.73
CA LEU A 53 6.20 -11.84 -7.74
C LEU A 53 5.89 -13.18 -8.41
N PRO A 54 6.09 -14.33 -7.71
CA PRO A 54 5.73 -15.65 -8.24
C PRO A 54 4.26 -15.69 -8.68
N VAL A 55 3.98 -16.39 -9.78
CA VAL A 55 2.60 -16.57 -10.24
C VAL A 55 1.88 -17.54 -9.30
N HIS A 56 0.90 -17.05 -8.54
CA HIS A 56 0.05 -17.87 -7.69
C HIS A 56 -1.24 -18.28 -8.39
N ARG A 57 -1.73 -17.45 -9.30
CA ARG A 57 -2.94 -17.71 -10.08
C ARG A 57 -2.72 -17.23 -11.52
N GLU A 58 -2.93 -18.14 -12.48
CA GLU A 58 -2.95 -17.77 -13.90
C GLU A 58 -4.14 -16.87 -14.22
N HIS A 59 -3.94 -15.90 -15.12
CA HIS A 59 -4.97 -14.94 -15.54
C HIS A 59 -5.63 -14.18 -14.37
N VAL A 60 -4.86 -13.91 -13.29
CA VAL A 60 -5.36 -13.15 -12.16
C VAL A 60 -5.75 -11.73 -12.58
N THR A 61 -6.86 -11.24 -12.03
CA THR A 61 -7.24 -9.83 -12.11
C THR A 61 -6.52 -9.07 -10.99
N PRO A 62 -5.63 -8.09 -11.30
CA PRO A 62 -4.95 -7.29 -10.27
C PRO A 62 -5.91 -6.36 -9.51
N GLY A 63 -5.36 -5.57 -8.59
CA GLY A 63 -6.08 -4.55 -7.84
C GLY A 63 -6.48 -4.99 -6.44
N HIS A 64 -6.00 -4.25 -5.43
CA HIS A 64 -6.20 -4.61 -4.02
C HIS A 64 -6.47 -3.38 -3.12
N GLU A 65 -6.75 -2.23 -3.71
CA GLU A 65 -7.19 -1.02 -3.03
C GLU A 65 -8.63 -0.72 -3.44
N ILE A 66 -9.56 -1.66 -3.11
CA ILE A 66 -10.91 -1.65 -3.67
C ILE A 66 -11.88 -0.90 -2.76
N VAL A 67 -12.53 0.11 -3.28
CA VAL A 67 -13.75 0.68 -2.72
C VAL A 67 -14.93 0.17 -3.52
N GLY A 68 -15.94 -0.37 -2.86
CA GLY A 68 -17.09 -0.90 -3.55
C GLY A 68 -18.33 -1.00 -2.66
N GLN A 69 -19.39 -1.50 -3.24
CA GLN A 69 -20.68 -1.68 -2.60
C GLN A 69 -21.05 -3.16 -2.58
N VAL A 70 -21.47 -3.65 -1.44
CA VAL A 70 -21.93 -5.04 -1.30
C VAL A 70 -23.24 -5.20 -2.08
N VAL A 71 -23.28 -6.16 -3.00
CA VAL A 71 -24.45 -6.46 -3.83
C VAL A 71 -24.95 -7.89 -3.66
N GLY A 72 -24.26 -8.73 -2.91
CA GLY A 72 -24.63 -10.09 -2.60
C GLY A 72 -23.80 -10.69 -1.49
N ALA A 73 -24.29 -11.76 -0.87
CA ALA A 73 -23.61 -12.45 0.22
C ALA A 73 -23.66 -13.97 0.00
N GLY A 74 -22.55 -14.62 0.22
CA GLY A 74 -22.44 -16.09 0.23
C GLY A 74 -22.96 -16.69 1.52
N PRO A 75 -23.05 -18.04 1.60
CA PRO A 75 -23.53 -18.73 2.79
C PRO A 75 -22.74 -18.34 4.04
N GLY A 76 -23.43 -17.94 5.10
CA GLY A 76 -22.84 -17.59 6.40
C GLY A 76 -22.20 -16.20 6.49
N ALA A 77 -22.15 -15.41 5.44
CA ALA A 77 -21.73 -14.02 5.50
C ALA A 77 -22.83 -13.16 6.13
N GLN A 78 -22.49 -12.41 7.19
CA GLN A 78 -23.45 -11.64 7.99
C GLN A 78 -22.92 -10.27 8.44
N ARG A 79 -21.63 -9.97 8.17
CA ARG A 79 -20.98 -8.75 8.67
C ARG A 79 -21.44 -7.50 7.93
N PHE A 80 -21.83 -7.65 6.68
CA PHE A 80 -22.24 -6.54 5.80
C PHE A 80 -23.61 -6.83 5.17
N VAL A 81 -24.37 -5.76 4.93
CA VAL A 81 -25.65 -5.85 4.23
C VAL A 81 -25.53 -5.31 2.81
N THR A 82 -26.45 -5.74 1.94
CA THR A 82 -26.53 -5.21 0.56
C THR A 82 -26.72 -3.69 0.57
N GLY A 83 -25.96 -2.99 -0.27
CA GLY A 83 -25.89 -1.53 -0.32
C GLY A 83 -24.79 -0.92 0.55
N GLU A 84 -24.21 -1.66 1.48
CA GLU A 84 -23.16 -1.12 2.37
C GLU A 84 -21.86 -0.89 1.59
N ARG A 85 -21.25 0.29 1.80
CA ARG A 85 -19.96 0.67 1.21
C ARG A 85 -18.81 0.08 2.00
N VAL A 86 -17.88 -0.57 1.29
CA VAL A 86 -16.79 -1.33 1.90
C VAL A 86 -15.45 -1.09 1.24
N GLY A 87 -14.37 -1.33 1.99
CA GLY A 87 -12.99 -1.32 1.52
C GLY A 87 -12.36 -2.70 1.58
N VAL A 88 -11.66 -3.10 0.51
CA VAL A 88 -10.97 -4.38 0.42
C VAL A 88 -9.47 -4.16 0.28
N PRO A 89 -8.67 -4.66 1.24
CA PRO A 89 -7.21 -4.49 1.25
C PRO A 89 -6.48 -5.63 0.54
N TRP A 90 -5.14 -5.54 0.57
CA TRP A 90 -4.22 -6.58 0.10
C TRP A 90 -4.42 -7.91 0.82
N LEU A 91 -4.38 -7.93 2.18
CA LEU A 91 -4.53 -9.16 2.95
C LEU A 91 -5.97 -9.68 2.86
N ARG A 92 -6.15 -10.82 2.16
CA ARG A 92 -7.45 -11.43 1.91
C ARG A 92 -7.83 -12.53 2.90
N ARG A 93 -6.86 -13.33 3.34
CA ARG A 93 -7.12 -14.49 4.21
C ARG A 93 -5.85 -14.92 4.93
N THR A 94 -5.99 -15.44 6.14
CA THR A 94 -4.94 -16.14 6.88
C THR A 94 -5.49 -17.42 7.50
N CYS A 95 -4.61 -18.30 7.98
CA CYS A 95 -5.08 -19.59 8.51
C CYS A 95 -5.77 -19.53 9.87
N GLY A 96 -5.63 -18.45 10.63
CA GLY A 96 -6.20 -18.24 11.95
C GLY A 96 -5.60 -19.07 13.10
N VAL A 97 -4.81 -20.11 12.81
CA VAL A 97 -4.37 -21.11 13.82
C VAL A 97 -2.86 -21.17 14.03
N CYS A 98 -2.03 -20.66 13.11
CA CYS A 98 -0.58 -20.66 13.30
C CYS A 98 -0.13 -19.66 14.40
N ARG A 99 1.13 -19.75 14.81
CA ARG A 99 1.69 -18.86 15.84
C ARG A 99 1.50 -17.38 15.48
N ALA A 100 1.79 -17.00 14.24
CA ALA A 100 1.65 -15.61 13.79
C ALA A 100 0.20 -15.12 13.94
N CYS A 101 -0.80 -15.87 13.45
CA CYS A 101 -2.21 -15.52 13.60
C CYS A 101 -2.64 -15.41 15.06
N ARG A 102 -2.23 -16.37 15.90
CA ARG A 102 -2.62 -16.41 17.31
C ARG A 102 -1.96 -15.34 18.18
N THR A 103 -0.91 -14.70 17.69
CA THR A 103 -0.18 -13.62 18.40
C THR A 103 -0.40 -12.24 17.78
N GLY A 104 -1.44 -12.05 16.96
CA GLY A 104 -1.77 -10.76 16.34
C GLY A 104 -0.76 -10.30 15.26
N ARG A 105 -0.01 -11.23 14.69
CA ARG A 105 0.94 -11.00 13.59
C ARG A 105 0.55 -11.78 12.35
N GLU A 106 -0.74 -11.79 12.04
CA GLU A 106 -1.33 -12.60 10.97
C GLU A 106 -0.80 -12.26 9.57
N ASN A 107 -0.26 -11.05 9.38
CA ASN A 107 0.48 -10.65 8.19
C ASN A 107 1.70 -11.56 7.89
N LEU A 108 2.24 -12.25 8.91
CA LEU A 108 3.34 -13.21 8.80
C LEU A 108 2.85 -14.66 8.72
N CYS A 109 1.60 -14.87 8.38
CA CYS A 109 1.06 -16.22 8.19
C CYS A 109 1.58 -16.82 6.88
N THR A 110 2.25 -17.98 6.96
CA THR A 110 2.78 -18.67 5.76
C THR A 110 1.69 -19.28 4.86
N ARG A 111 0.42 -19.17 5.25
CA ARG A 111 -0.77 -19.60 4.49
C ARG A 111 -1.70 -18.41 4.26
N SER A 112 -1.16 -17.21 4.14
CA SER A 112 -1.93 -16.03 3.77
C SER A 112 -2.29 -16.07 2.29
N HIS A 113 -3.39 -15.43 1.95
CA HIS A 113 -3.83 -15.18 0.58
C HIS A 113 -4.04 -13.69 0.39
N TYR A 114 -3.85 -13.21 -0.83
CA TYR A 114 -3.83 -11.79 -1.15
C TYR A 114 -4.78 -11.47 -2.31
N THR A 115 -5.46 -10.33 -2.21
CA THR A 115 -6.36 -9.80 -3.24
C THR A 115 -5.55 -9.32 -4.43
N GLY A 116 -5.94 -9.69 -5.64
CA GLY A 116 -5.24 -9.29 -6.87
C GLY A 116 -3.98 -10.13 -7.16
N TRP A 117 -3.72 -11.20 -6.40
CA TRP A 117 -2.58 -12.09 -6.59
C TRP A 117 -2.97 -13.58 -6.43
N ASP A 118 -3.50 -13.98 -5.25
CA ASP A 118 -4.02 -15.33 -5.01
C ASP A 118 -5.48 -15.48 -5.47
N ALA A 119 -6.20 -14.37 -5.58
CA ALA A 119 -7.58 -14.31 -6.04
C ALA A 119 -7.79 -13.02 -6.84
N ASP A 120 -8.81 -13.01 -7.70
CA ASP A 120 -9.13 -11.86 -8.54
C ASP A 120 -9.43 -10.61 -7.68
N GLY A 121 -8.86 -9.49 -8.10
CA GLY A 121 -8.92 -8.18 -7.44
C GLY A 121 -9.93 -7.23 -8.05
N GLY A 122 -9.62 -5.93 -7.94
CA GLY A 122 -10.52 -4.82 -8.25
C GLY A 122 -10.34 -4.14 -9.60
N TYR A 123 -9.44 -4.61 -10.46
CA TYR A 123 -9.41 -4.15 -11.84
C TYR A 123 -10.53 -4.81 -12.66
N ALA A 124 -11.72 -4.84 -12.06
CA ALA A 124 -12.93 -5.47 -12.58
C ALA A 124 -14.19 -4.78 -12.02
N GLU A 125 -15.32 -4.96 -12.69
CA GLU A 125 -16.61 -4.41 -12.24
C GLU A 125 -17.15 -5.08 -10.96
N TYR A 126 -16.76 -6.35 -10.71
CA TYR A 126 -17.16 -7.11 -9.51
C TYR A 126 -16.02 -7.99 -9.02
N THR A 127 -15.99 -8.20 -7.70
CA THR A 127 -15.08 -9.15 -7.05
C THR A 127 -15.78 -9.81 -5.85
N THR A 128 -15.34 -11.02 -5.47
CA THR A 128 -15.75 -11.65 -4.21
C THR A 128 -14.66 -11.47 -3.17
N VAL A 129 -15.03 -11.24 -1.92
CA VAL A 129 -14.08 -11.00 -0.83
C VAL A 129 -14.56 -11.62 0.48
N PRO A 130 -13.67 -12.20 1.31
CA PRO A 130 -14.04 -12.66 2.65
C PRO A 130 -14.46 -11.47 3.52
N GLU A 131 -15.66 -11.52 4.09
CA GLU A 131 -16.17 -10.42 4.91
C GLU A 131 -15.29 -10.11 6.12
N GLY A 132 -14.59 -11.10 6.67
CA GLY A 132 -13.69 -10.96 7.81
C GLY A 132 -12.41 -10.17 7.53
N TYR A 133 -12.09 -9.90 6.26
CA TYR A 133 -10.93 -9.12 5.80
C TYR A 133 -11.32 -7.83 5.07
N THR A 134 -12.58 -7.47 5.14
CA THR A 134 -13.16 -6.29 4.50
C THR A 134 -13.43 -5.22 5.54
N TYR A 135 -13.21 -3.95 5.22
CA TYR A 135 -13.35 -2.82 6.15
C TYR A 135 -14.62 -2.00 5.88
N ARG A 136 -15.22 -1.45 6.94
CA ARG A 136 -16.10 -0.29 6.83
C ARG A 136 -15.27 0.95 6.56
N LEU A 137 -15.71 1.77 5.62
CA LEU A 137 -14.99 2.97 5.26
C LEU A 137 -15.59 4.19 5.97
N PRO A 138 -14.74 5.12 6.46
CA PRO A 138 -15.22 6.39 6.99
C PRO A 138 -15.98 7.19 5.92
N ALA A 139 -17.09 7.80 6.31
CA ALA A 139 -17.95 8.57 5.39
C ALA A 139 -17.28 9.85 4.86
N ARG A 140 -16.24 10.34 5.52
CA ARG A 140 -15.48 11.54 5.12
C ARG A 140 -14.84 11.41 3.74
N PHE A 141 -14.34 10.23 3.41
CA PHE A 141 -13.61 9.99 2.17
C PHE A 141 -14.59 9.57 1.07
N ASP A 142 -14.52 10.21 -0.09
CA ASP A 142 -15.17 9.73 -1.30
C ASP A 142 -14.52 8.42 -1.80
N ASP A 143 -15.00 7.87 -2.90
CA ASP A 143 -14.51 6.57 -3.37
C ASP A 143 -13.06 6.64 -3.87
N ALA A 144 -12.68 7.75 -4.51
CA ALA A 144 -11.33 7.93 -5.03
C ALA A 144 -10.31 8.13 -3.91
N THR A 145 -10.64 8.96 -2.92
CA THR A 145 -9.74 9.25 -1.79
C THR A 145 -9.68 8.11 -0.77
N ALA A 146 -10.71 7.26 -0.69
CA ALA A 146 -10.70 6.09 0.18
C ALA A 146 -9.82 4.94 -0.35
N ALA A 147 -9.69 4.77 -1.67
CA ALA A 147 -8.96 3.65 -2.27
C ALA A 147 -7.50 3.56 -1.81
N PRO A 148 -6.65 4.60 -1.89
CA PRO A 148 -5.26 4.49 -1.46
C PRO A 148 -5.08 4.29 0.04
N LEU A 149 -6.11 4.56 0.86
CA LEU A 149 -6.04 4.27 2.29
C LEU A 149 -5.91 2.76 2.56
N LEU A 150 -6.44 1.91 1.67
CA LEU A 150 -6.55 0.46 1.86
C LEU A 150 -5.24 -0.32 1.65
N CYS A 151 -4.23 0.27 1.01
CA CYS A 151 -2.89 -0.29 0.92
C CYS A 151 -1.85 0.76 1.29
N ALA A 152 -1.69 1.79 0.47
CA ALA A 152 -0.68 2.83 0.68
C ALA A 152 -0.76 3.43 2.09
N GLY A 153 -1.97 3.72 2.57
CA GLY A 153 -2.21 4.26 3.90
C GLY A 153 -1.90 3.26 5.01
N ILE A 154 -2.45 2.05 4.94
CA ILE A 154 -2.23 1.00 5.95
C ILE A 154 -0.74 0.64 6.05
N ILE A 155 -0.05 0.50 4.92
CA ILE A 155 1.39 0.20 4.90
C ILE A 155 2.21 1.37 5.44
N GLY A 156 1.85 2.60 5.08
CA GLY A 156 2.48 3.80 5.65
C GLY A 156 2.37 3.85 7.18
N TYR A 157 1.16 3.60 7.70
CA TYR A 157 0.89 3.51 9.14
C TYR A 157 1.70 2.39 9.82
N ARG A 158 1.68 1.18 9.24
CA ARG A 158 2.46 0.06 9.76
C ARG A 158 3.97 0.36 9.73
N ALA A 159 4.46 1.00 8.70
CA ALA A 159 5.85 1.40 8.59
C ALA A 159 6.24 2.40 9.69
N LEU A 160 5.40 3.38 10.01
CA LEU A 160 5.60 4.30 11.14
C LEU A 160 5.68 3.54 12.47
N ARG A 161 4.78 2.58 12.72
CA ARG A 161 4.84 1.72 13.91
C ARG A 161 6.12 0.90 13.97
N ARG A 162 6.60 0.38 12.85
CA ARG A 162 7.84 -0.40 12.77
C ARG A 162 9.10 0.45 12.91
N ALA A 163 9.06 1.68 12.41
CA ALA A 163 10.13 2.65 12.56
C ALA A 163 10.26 3.16 14.00
N ASN A 164 9.20 3.01 14.82
CA ASN A 164 9.19 3.36 16.25
C ASN A 164 9.69 4.79 16.53
N VAL A 165 9.18 5.75 15.75
CA VAL A 165 9.58 7.17 15.91
C VAL A 165 9.17 7.65 17.31
N PRO A 166 10.08 8.24 18.10
CA PRO A 166 9.72 8.79 19.41
C PRO A 166 8.81 10.05 19.25
N PRO A 167 7.98 10.37 20.25
CA PRO A 167 7.18 11.60 20.24
C PRO A 167 8.06 12.84 20.03
N GLY A 168 7.68 13.71 19.05
CA GLY A 168 8.48 14.88 18.68
C GLY A 168 9.82 14.56 18.02
N GLY A 169 10.03 13.30 17.61
CA GLY A 169 11.25 12.85 16.95
C GLY A 169 11.36 13.28 15.49
N ARG A 170 12.46 12.89 14.85
CA ARG A 170 12.84 13.21 13.47
C ARG A 170 12.76 11.98 12.61
N LEU A 171 11.93 12.03 11.58
CA LEU A 171 11.67 10.93 10.66
C LEU A 171 12.21 11.24 9.27
N GLY A 172 13.04 10.35 8.72
CA GLY A 172 13.42 10.35 7.32
C GLY A 172 12.49 9.47 6.48
N LEU A 173 12.00 9.98 5.35
CA LEU A 173 11.24 9.21 4.37
C LEU A 173 12.04 9.12 3.06
N TYR A 174 12.49 7.92 2.71
CA TYR A 174 13.23 7.64 1.49
C TYR A 174 12.30 7.13 0.39
N GLY A 175 12.09 7.98 -0.63
CA GLY A 175 11.02 7.85 -1.62
C GLY A 175 9.72 8.52 -1.14
N PHE A 176 9.04 9.23 -2.06
CA PHE A 176 7.86 10.03 -1.72
C PHE A 176 6.74 9.82 -2.75
N GLY A 177 6.06 8.70 -2.63
CA GLY A 177 4.89 8.28 -3.41
C GLY A 177 3.67 8.04 -2.51
N GLY A 178 2.74 7.19 -2.98
CA GLY A 178 1.46 6.92 -2.31
C GLY A 178 1.54 6.63 -0.82
N SER A 179 2.41 5.70 -0.38
CA SER A 179 2.54 5.39 1.06
C SER A 179 3.25 6.48 1.85
N ALA A 180 4.29 7.08 1.27
CA ALA A 180 5.10 8.07 1.99
C ALA A 180 4.33 9.36 2.27
N HIS A 181 3.52 9.88 1.31
CA HIS A 181 2.76 11.12 1.53
C HIS A 181 1.67 10.96 2.60
N LEU A 182 1.05 9.76 2.71
CA LEU A 182 0.09 9.47 3.77
C LEU A 182 0.76 9.25 5.13
N ALA A 183 1.91 8.57 5.15
CA ALA A 183 2.73 8.43 6.35
C ALA A 183 3.24 9.80 6.85
N ALA A 184 3.66 10.68 5.95
CA ALA A 184 4.08 12.04 6.30
C ALA A 184 2.95 12.83 6.97
N GLN A 185 1.72 12.79 6.44
CA GLN A 185 0.57 13.47 7.05
C GLN A 185 0.29 12.95 8.47
N VAL A 186 0.35 11.63 8.68
CA VAL A 186 0.18 11.03 10.01
C VAL A 186 1.30 11.49 10.95
N ALA A 187 2.55 11.45 10.51
CA ALA A 187 3.71 11.85 11.31
C ALA A 187 3.66 13.33 11.69
N LEU A 188 3.38 14.21 10.72
CA LEU A 188 3.23 15.65 10.95
C LEU A 188 2.11 15.97 11.94
N ALA A 189 0.95 15.31 11.80
CA ALA A 189 -0.19 15.47 12.73
C ALA A 189 0.14 15.00 14.16
N GLN A 190 1.14 14.13 14.32
CA GLN A 190 1.66 13.66 15.60
C GLN A 190 2.82 14.54 16.14
N GLY A 191 3.15 15.63 15.47
CA GLY A 191 4.24 16.54 15.87
C GLY A 191 5.64 16.01 15.59
N ILE A 192 5.78 15.06 14.67
CA ILE A 192 7.06 14.51 14.22
C ILE A 192 7.64 15.43 13.14
N GLU A 193 8.94 15.75 13.23
CA GLU A 193 9.67 16.50 12.20
C GLU A 193 10.03 15.56 11.05
N VAL A 194 9.50 15.82 9.85
CA VAL A 194 9.65 14.91 8.69
C VAL A 194 10.65 15.49 7.69
N HIS A 195 11.61 14.67 7.29
CA HIS A 195 12.62 14.95 6.26
C HIS A 195 12.46 13.97 5.10
N VAL A 196 12.37 14.46 3.87
CA VAL A 196 12.12 13.62 2.69
C VAL A 196 13.38 13.52 1.82
N LEU A 197 13.76 12.31 1.46
CA LEU A 197 14.91 12.01 0.61
C LEU A 197 14.40 11.26 -0.63
N THR A 198 14.30 11.96 -1.79
CA THR A 198 13.72 11.38 -3.01
C THR A 198 14.31 11.97 -4.28
N ARG A 199 14.32 11.17 -5.37
CA ARG A 199 14.98 11.54 -6.64
C ARG A 199 14.27 12.65 -7.41
N GLY A 200 12.94 12.67 -7.39
CA GLY A 200 12.13 13.58 -8.23
C GLY A 200 12.02 14.98 -7.65
N GLU A 201 12.25 16.03 -8.43
CA GLU A 201 12.05 17.42 -8.00
C GLU A 201 10.58 17.70 -7.65
N GLN A 202 9.65 17.17 -8.44
CA GLN A 202 8.21 17.28 -8.16
C GLN A 202 7.85 16.67 -6.80
N ALA A 203 8.35 15.45 -6.52
CA ALA A 203 8.13 14.78 -5.24
C ALA A 203 8.74 15.55 -4.05
N ARG A 204 9.91 16.19 -4.23
CA ARG A 204 10.51 17.05 -3.20
C ARG A 204 9.66 18.29 -2.93
N ARG A 205 9.15 18.92 -3.99
CA ARG A 205 8.26 20.10 -3.86
C ARG A 205 6.96 19.72 -3.15
N PHE A 206 6.33 18.62 -3.57
CA PHE A 206 5.12 18.10 -2.93
C PHE A 206 5.33 17.79 -1.44
N ALA A 207 6.50 17.26 -1.05
CA ALA A 207 6.84 17.03 0.35
C ALA A 207 6.88 18.33 1.16
N LEU A 208 7.50 19.39 0.61
CA LEU A 208 7.57 20.69 1.27
C LEU A 208 6.19 21.37 1.37
N GLU A 209 5.34 21.24 0.34
CA GLU A 209 3.97 21.74 0.33
C GLU A 209 3.09 21.05 1.40
N LEU A 210 3.35 19.77 1.69
CA LEU A 210 2.72 19.03 2.79
C LEU A 210 3.21 19.44 4.18
N GLY A 211 4.25 20.28 4.28
CA GLY A 211 4.81 20.76 5.54
C GLY A 211 5.99 19.96 6.09
N CYS A 212 6.62 19.10 5.28
CA CYS A 212 7.88 18.45 5.67
C CYS A 212 8.99 19.49 5.89
N ALA A 213 9.84 19.29 6.90
CA ALA A 213 10.88 20.23 7.32
C ALA A 213 11.99 20.41 6.28
N SER A 214 12.28 19.37 5.51
CA SER A 214 13.22 19.43 4.38
C SER A 214 12.92 18.37 3.33
N ALA A 215 13.43 18.62 2.10
CA ALA A 215 13.43 17.63 1.03
C ALA A 215 14.76 17.72 0.26
N GLY A 216 15.41 16.56 0.03
CA GLY A 216 16.68 16.41 -0.66
C GLY A 216 16.71 15.23 -1.62
N ASP A 217 17.86 15.01 -2.28
CA ASP A 217 18.07 13.82 -3.08
C ASP A 217 18.13 12.56 -2.21
N ALA A 218 17.82 11.41 -2.79
CA ALA A 218 17.75 10.13 -2.08
C ALA A 218 19.08 9.70 -1.39
N ARG A 219 20.20 10.25 -1.80
CA ARG A 219 21.54 9.99 -1.25
C ARG A 219 22.12 11.15 -0.46
N ASP A 220 21.37 12.25 -0.34
CA ASP A 220 21.79 13.38 0.49
C ASP A 220 21.68 13.02 1.98
N MET A 221 22.46 13.71 2.79
CA MET A 221 22.28 13.67 4.23
C MET A 221 21.20 14.68 4.62
N PRO A 222 20.24 14.30 5.49
CA PRO A 222 19.30 15.27 6.06
C PRO A 222 20.05 16.32 6.90
N PRO A 223 19.46 17.51 7.10
CA PRO A 223 20.13 18.60 7.82
C PRO A 223 20.40 18.28 9.30
N VAL A 224 19.75 17.26 9.84
CA VAL A 224 19.87 16.82 11.24
C VAL A 224 19.91 15.29 11.31
N PRO A 225 20.56 14.69 12.34
CA PRO A 225 20.46 13.26 12.57
C PRO A 225 19.02 12.83 12.82
N LEU A 226 18.62 11.70 12.27
CA LEU A 226 17.27 11.14 12.36
C LEU A 226 17.13 10.18 13.54
N ASP A 227 15.98 10.17 14.20
CA ASP A 227 15.62 9.16 15.19
C ASP A 227 15.11 7.89 14.52
N SER A 228 14.46 8.03 13.38
CA SER A 228 13.96 6.91 12.59
C SER A 228 13.93 7.24 11.10
N ALA A 229 13.95 6.19 10.27
CA ALA A 229 13.78 6.33 8.83
C ALA A 229 12.92 5.20 8.26
N ILE A 230 12.24 5.49 7.15
CA ILE A 230 11.46 4.52 6.39
C ILE A 230 11.87 4.59 4.92
N ILE A 231 12.19 3.44 4.33
CA ILE A 231 12.44 3.33 2.89
C ILE A 231 11.19 2.76 2.22
N PHE A 232 10.54 3.58 1.38
CA PHE A 232 9.45 3.17 0.50
C PHE A 232 9.94 2.91 -0.94
N ALA A 233 11.11 3.40 -1.29
CA ALA A 233 11.70 3.16 -2.61
C ALA A 233 12.16 1.70 -2.75
N PRO A 234 12.00 1.06 -3.94
CA PRO A 234 12.40 -0.34 -4.18
C PRO A 234 13.92 -0.49 -4.41
N ALA A 235 14.75 0.16 -3.60
CA ALA A 235 16.17 0.35 -3.84
C ALA A 235 17.00 0.03 -2.56
N GLY A 236 17.63 -1.14 -2.53
CA GLY A 236 18.46 -1.59 -1.40
C GLY A 236 19.75 -0.79 -1.24
N ASP A 237 20.27 -0.19 -2.31
CA ASP A 237 21.46 0.66 -2.30
C ASP A 237 21.27 1.96 -1.50
N ILE A 238 20.04 2.33 -1.15
CA ILE A 238 19.72 3.47 -0.28
C ILE A 238 19.93 3.12 1.21
N VAL A 239 19.86 1.86 1.58
CA VAL A 239 19.94 1.42 2.99
C VAL A 239 21.20 1.94 3.72
N PRO A 240 22.42 1.90 3.15
CA PRO A 240 23.59 2.46 3.82
C PRO A 240 23.46 3.96 4.12
N TYR A 241 22.90 4.74 3.19
CA TYR A 241 22.70 6.19 3.37
C TYR A 241 21.67 6.46 4.47
N ALA A 242 20.56 5.72 4.47
CA ALA A 242 19.54 5.86 5.49
C ALA A 242 20.04 5.48 6.88
N LEU A 243 20.87 4.42 7.00
CA LEU A 243 21.51 4.03 8.26
C LEU A 243 22.55 5.07 8.72
N ALA A 244 23.31 5.65 7.79
CA ALA A 244 24.28 6.71 8.11
C ALA A 244 23.58 7.98 8.64
N ALA A 245 22.38 8.27 8.15
CA ALA A 245 21.59 9.44 8.59
C ALA A 245 20.97 9.28 9.99
N LEU A 246 20.86 8.04 10.51
CA LEU A 246 20.32 7.79 11.85
C LEU A 246 21.32 8.20 12.94
N GLY A 247 20.80 8.83 13.99
CA GLY A 247 21.48 8.95 15.28
C GLY A 247 21.67 7.59 15.97
N ALA A 248 22.38 7.58 17.09
CA ALA A 248 22.53 6.37 17.93
C ALA A 248 21.16 5.89 18.43
N GLY A 249 20.93 4.58 18.42
CA GLY A 249 19.64 3.96 18.79
C GLY A 249 18.54 4.07 17.75
N GLY A 250 18.81 4.72 16.60
CA GLY A 250 17.81 4.96 15.56
C GLY A 250 17.35 3.69 14.84
N THR A 251 16.14 3.73 14.28
CA THR A 251 15.52 2.59 13.58
C THR A 251 15.27 2.91 12.11
N LEU A 252 15.73 2.02 11.22
CA LEU A 252 15.40 2.02 9.79
C LEU A 252 14.40 0.90 9.47
N ALA A 253 13.26 1.24 8.89
CA ALA A 253 12.25 0.30 8.40
C ALA A 253 12.21 0.28 6.86
N CYS A 254 12.46 -0.88 6.24
CA CYS A 254 12.29 -1.09 4.80
C CYS A 254 10.85 -1.54 4.52
N ALA A 255 10.10 -0.79 3.71
CA ALA A 255 8.67 -1.00 3.46
C ALA A 255 8.32 -1.34 2.01
N GLY A 256 9.30 -1.60 1.14
CA GLY A 256 9.07 -2.07 -0.23
C GLY A 256 8.71 -3.56 -0.25
N ILE A 257 7.67 -3.93 -1.04
CA ILE A 257 7.32 -5.35 -1.25
C ILE A 257 8.37 -6.08 -2.07
N HIS A 258 8.96 -5.42 -3.03
CA HIS A 258 10.08 -5.87 -3.84
C HIS A 258 11.16 -4.81 -3.76
N MET A 259 12.37 -5.19 -3.40
CA MET A 259 13.51 -4.29 -3.24
C MET A 259 14.78 -4.99 -3.70
N SER A 260 15.68 -4.27 -4.35
CA SER A 260 16.99 -4.82 -4.70
C SER A 260 17.79 -5.19 -3.44
N ASP A 261 18.82 -6.05 -3.60
CA ASP A 261 19.66 -6.48 -2.52
C ASP A 261 20.32 -5.30 -1.77
N ILE A 262 20.45 -5.46 -0.47
CA ILE A 262 21.18 -4.51 0.38
C ILE A 262 22.66 -4.78 0.20
N PRO A 263 23.49 -3.77 -0.17
CA PRO A 263 24.92 -3.96 -0.28
C PRO A 263 25.56 -4.25 1.08
N ALA A 264 26.82 -4.69 1.06
CA ALA A 264 27.58 -4.90 2.30
C ALA A 264 27.60 -3.64 3.15
N LEU A 265 27.36 -3.79 4.45
CA LEU A 265 27.32 -2.70 5.42
C LEU A 265 28.61 -2.68 6.24
N ASP A 266 29.18 -1.49 6.47
CA ASP A 266 30.18 -1.31 7.50
C ASP A 266 29.53 -1.45 8.88
N TYR A 267 30.04 -2.35 9.70
CA TYR A 267 29.46 -2.63 11.03
C TYR A 267 29.48 -1.41 11.93
N HIS A 268 30.65 -0.72 11.98
CA HIS A 268 30.83 0.41 12.89
C HIS A 268 29.88 1.58 12.54
N ASP A 269 29.81 1.94 11.28
CA ASP A 269 29.04 3.12 10.85
C ASP A 269 27.53 2.80 10.74
N ALA A 270 27.19 1.60 10.30
CA ALA A 270 25.79 1.26 10.01
C ALA A 270 25.01 0.69 11.20
N VAL A 271 25.69 -0.04 12.14
CA VAL A 271 24.96 -0.84 13.15
C VAL A 271 25.46 -0.62 14.57
N PHE A 272 26.78 -0.42 14.77
CA PHE A 272 27.44 -0.45 16.09
C PHE A 272 26.80 0.42 17.17
N HIS A 273 26.23 1.58 16.80
CA HIS A 273 25.59 2.52 17.73
C HIS A 273 24.14 2.14 18.09
N GLU A 274 23.87 0.86 18.31
CA GLU A 274 22.53 0.29 18.63
C GLU A 274 21.46 0.61 17.57
N LYS A 275 21.86 0.84 16.31
CA LYS A 275 20.95 1.08 15.22
C LYS A 275 20.19 -0.20 14.85
N THR A 276 18.92 -0.08 14.54
CA THR A 276 18.06 -1.20 14.15
C THR A 276 17.73 -1.12 12.67
N LEU A 277 17.95 -2.21 11.92
CA LEU A 277 17.39 -2.41 10.58
C LEU A 277 16.25 -3.42 10.66
N THR A 278 15.07 -3.04 10.22
CA THR A 278 13.89 -3.90 10.21
C THR A 278 13.12 -3.76 8.89
N SER A 279 12.07 -4.58 8.71
CA SER A 279 11.24 -4.55 7.52
C SER A 279 9.75 -4.53 7.86
N VAL A 280 8.94 -4.21 6.85
CA VAL A 280 7.49 -4.24 6.89
C VAL A 280 7.01 -5.27 5.88
N GLU A 281 6.18 -6.21 6.31
CA GLU A 281 5.54 -7.17 5.44
C GLU A 281 4.03 -7.08 5.62
N SER A 282 3.33 -6.72 4.54
CA SER A 282 1.87 -6.64 4.52
C SER A 282 1.29 -5.87 5.74
N ASN A 283 0.07 -6.17 6.14
CA ASN A 283 -0.62 -5.57 7.28
C ASN A 283 -1.43 -6.63 8.04
N THR A 284 -1.73 -6.37 9.31
CA THR A 284 -2.77 -7.08 10.04
C THR A 284 -4.13 -6.41 9.80
N ARG A 285 -5.24 -7.10 10.11
CA ARG A 285 -6.57 -6.48 10.07
C ARG A 285 -6.66 -5.30 11.03
N SER A 286 -6.08 -5.43 12.22
CA SER A 286 -6.05 -4.33 13.19
C SER A 286 -5.29 -3.11 12.70
N ASP A 287 -4.19 -3.27 11.95
CA ASP A 287 -3.51 -2.11 11.34
C ASP A 287 -4.47 -1.32 10.43
N GLY A 288 -5.31 -2.01 9.65
CA GLY A 288 -6.29 -1.35 8.79
C GLY A 288 -7.41 -0.66 9.57
N GLU A 289 -7.99 -1.31 10.58
CA GLU A 289 -9.04 -0.74 11.42
C GLU A 289 -8.53 0.49 12.20
N GLU A 290 -7.34 0.38 12.81
CA GLU A 290 -6.70 1.47 13.54
C GLU A 290 -6.36 2.65 12.61
N PHE A 291 -5.78 2.34 11.45
CA PHE A 291 -5.40 3.37 10.48
C PHE A 291 -6.61 4.11 9.91
N LEU A 292 -7.67 3.42 9.48
CA LEU A 292 -8.86 4.05 8.93
C LEU A 292 -9.55 4.95 9.97
N THR A 293 -9.58 4.51 11.23
CA THR A 293 -10.07 5.34 12.35
C THR A 293 -9.20 6.58 12.56
N LEU A 294 -7.87 6.42 12.49
CA LEU A 294 -6.92 7.52 12.63
C LEU A 294 -7.02 8.50 11.45
N ALA A 295 -7.12 7.99 10.22
CA ALA A 295 -7.26 8.79 9.01
C ALA A 295 -8.50 9.68 9.05
N ASP A 296 -9.64 9.14 9.50
CA ASP A 296 -10.88 9.90 9.69
C ASP A 296 -10.71 11.00 10.73
N ARG A 297 -10.15 10.66 11.89
CA ARG A 297 -9.94 11.62 13.00
C ARG A 297 -8.98 12.75 12.64
N LEU A 298 -7.89 12.44 11.93
CA LEU A 298 -6.91 13.44 11.50
C LEU A 298 -7.36 14.21 10.25
N GLY A 299 -8.36 13.72 9.53
CA GLY A 299 -8.79 14.31 8.28
C GLY A 299 -7.70 14.26 7.22
N LEU A 300 -7.10 13.07 7.01
CA LEU A 300 -6.06 12.92 5.97
C LEU A 300 -6.61 13.31 4.59
N HIS A 301 -5.73 13.83 3.74
CA HIS A 301 -6.05 14.23 2.38
C HIS A 301 -5.20 13.43 1.37
N PRO A 302 -5.67 12.22 0.95
CA PRO A 302 -5.00 11.49 -0.11
C PRO A 302 -5.04 12.28 -1.42
N THR A 303 -3.87 12.55 -2.00
CA THR A 303 -3.80 13.11 -3.36
C THR A 303 -4.02 12.00 -4.36
N THR A 304 -5.00 12.14 -5.25
CA THR A 304 -5.39 11.10 -6.20
C THR A 304 -5.48 11.61 -7.63
N HIS A 305 -5.14 10.73 -8.59
CA HIS A 305 -5.34 10.94 -10.02
C HIS A 305 -6.22 9.81 -10.55
N GLU A 306 -7.38 10.16 -11.09
CA GLU A 306 -8.35 9.19 -11.56
C GLU A 306 -8.17 8.82 -13.03
N TYR A 307 -8.34 7.55 -13.34
CA TYR A 307 -8.31 6.96 -14.67
C TYR A 307 -9.57 6.09 -14.86
N PRO A 308 -10.16 6.02 -16.06
CA PRO A 308 -11.23 5.06 -16.32
C PRO A 308 -10.69 3.62 -16.26
N LEU A 309 -11.55 2.65 -15.95
CA LEU A 309 -11.18 1.23 -15.91
C LEU A 309 -10.46 0.78 -17.19
N ASP A 310 -10.90 1.26 -18.34
CA ASP A 310 -10.36 0.88 -19.66
C ASP A 310 -8.89 1.33 -19.85
N GLU A 311 -8.38 2.21 -18.98
CA GLU A 311 -7.01 2.73 -19.02
C GLU A 311 -6.11 2.18 -17.88
N ALA A 312 -6.46 1.04 -17.28
CA ALA A 312 -5.69 0.50 -16.16
C ALA A 312 -4.22 0.21 -16.52
N ASP A 313 -3.95 -0.27 -17.73
CA ASP A 313 -2.61 -0.50 -18.24
C ASP A 313 -1.81 0.81 -18.39
N ARG A 314 -2.47 1.90 -18.80
CA ARG A 314 -1.89 3.24 -18.90
C ARG A 314 -1.59 3.82 -17.51
N ALA A 315 -2.51 3.65 -16.55
CA ALA A 315 -2.30 4.08 -15.18
C ALA A 315 -1.09 3.37 -14.53
N LEU A 316 -0.92 2.06 -14.77
CA LEU A 316 0.26 1.31 -14.32
C LEU A 316 1.56 1.80 -14.97
N ARG A 317 1.56 2.17 -16.26
CA ARG A 317 2.74 2.77 -16.91
C ARG A 317 3.13 4.11 -16.28
N TYR A 318 2.17 4.99 -16.03
CA TYR A 318 2.44 6.26 -15.34
C TYR A 318 3.00 6.03 -13.93
N LEU A 319 2.45 5.05 -13.20
CA LEU A 319 2.98 4.67 -11.89
C LEU A 319 4.43 4.15 -12.00
N ALA A 320 4.73 3.30 -12.99
CA ALA A 320 6.07 2.74 -13.20
C ALA A 320 7.12 3.82 -13.45
N HIS A 321 6.77 4.82 -14.27
CA HIS A 321 7.66 5.95 -14.59
C HIS A 321 7.75 6.99 -13.47
N GLY A 322 6.83 6.97 -12.50
CA GLY A 322 6.78 7.97 -11.42
C GLY A 322 6.06 9.26 -11.80
N ASP A 323 5.20 9.19 -12.80
CA ASP A 323 4.45 10.33 -13.34
C ASP A 323 3.14 10.62 -12.56
N ILE A 324 2.87 9.86 -11.49
CA ILE A 324 1.73 10.05 -10.61
C ILE A 324 2.19 10.71 -9.30
N GLU A 325 1.67 11.90 -9.00
CA GLU A 325 1.80 12.52 -7.69
C GLU A 325 0.73 11.96 -6.74
N GLY A 326 1.12 11.44 -5.59
CA GLY A 326 0.20 10.77 -4.68
C GLY A 326 -0.15 9.35 -5.13
N ALA A 327 -1.39 9.08 -5.48
CA ALA A 327 -1.90 7.77 -5.85
C ALA A 327 -2.75 7.80 -7.14
N GLY A 328 -2.57 6.81 -8.01
CA GLY A 328 -3.48 6.54 -9.13
C GLY A 328 -4.72 5.77 -8.65
N VAL A 329 -5.88 6.05 -9.22
CA VAL A 329 -7.14 5.38 -8.89
C VAL A 329 -7.93 5.10 -10.16
N LEU A 330 -8.36 3.87 -10.35
CA LEU A 330 -9.29 3.49 -11.42
C LEU A 330 -10.72 3.80 -10.98
N ARG A 331 -11.45 4.54 -11.79
CA ARG A 331 -12.91 4.69 -11.69
C ARG A 331 -13.56 3.55 -12.47
N VAL A 332 -14.26 2.67 -11.76
CA VAL A 332 -14.89 1.47 -12.34
C VAL A 332 -16.38 1.67 -12.57
N ALA A 333 -17.09 2.16 -11.56
CA ALA A 333 -18.52 2.45 -11.62
C ALA A 333 -18.90 3.61 -10.70
N GLU A 334 -20.10 4.14 -10.86
CA GLU A 334 -20.70 5.08 -9.91
C GLU A 334 -21.51 4.31 -8.84
N ALA A 335 -21.64 4.89 -7.64
CA ALA A 335 -22.50 4.34 -6.60
C ALA A 335 -23.96 4.29 -7.08
N ILE A 336 -24.70 3.23 -6.69
CA ILE A 336 -26.12 3.06 -7.04
C ILE A 336 -26.97 3.89 -6.08
#